data_355cb4afb1fd8b8cd32f30a648d4dc8e
#
_entry.id   355cb4afb1fd8b8cd32f30a648d4dc8e
#
_cell.length_a   1.000
_cell.length_b   1.000
_cell.length_c   1.000
_cell.angle_alpha   90.00
_cell.angle_beta   90.00
_cell.angle_gamma   90.00
#
_symmetry.space_group_name_H-M   'P 1'
#
loop_
_entity.id
_entity.type
_entity.pdbx_description
1 polymer ?
#
loop_
_entity_poly.entity_id
_entity_poly.type
_entity_poly.pdbx_seq_one_letter_code
_entity_poly.pdbx_strand_id
1 'polypeptide(L)'
;MKIDKKEKAVVVIGTGPGGATVAYELTKRGIPVVSLEAGPRIMKEDYKNDEWPAFSQMAWLDKRTMTGNARVVKDFNGLPTWLVKAVGGTATHWAGATPRFLDYEWKTKSTYGNVKGASLLDWPIDGKSMKPYYVKAEDAIGSTHRGGRPPLPANNNYKVFAEGAKRNGYKFYATGPYGTNAAPYDGRPGSVQDGFNFQGDKNGSKWNPNVREIPRALKTGKLDLRPNSQAVQITHDRNGKVDGVLYIDTKTKALHRQEAKVVCVAGNSIETPRLFLMSASSMFPNGLANSSDQVGRNYMRHLTGSVYARFDKPVNFYRGETMAGFLADEVKNNPKRGFVGGYY
;
A
#
# COMPACT_ATOMS: atom_id res chain seq x y z
N MET A 1 23.05 11.01 -3.36
CA MET A 1 23.75 11.29 -2.09
C MET A 1 23.92 9.98 -1.34
N LYS A 2 25.04 9.77 -0.67
CA LYS A 2 25.24 8.69 0.30
C LYS A 2 25.51 9.32 1.66
N ILE A 3 24.85 8.81 2.69
CA ILE A 3 24.98 9.26 4.07
C ILE A 3 25.86 8.26 4.82
N ASP A 4 26.86 8.74 5.55
CA ASP A 4 27.72 7.86 6.34
C ASP A 4 26.90 7.10 7.40
N LYS A 5 27.24 5.84 7.65
CA LYS A 5 26.53 5.01 8.62
C LYS A 5 26.61 5.51 10.05
N LYS A 6 27.64 6.28 10.38
CA LYS A 6 27.84 6.94 11.68
C LYS A 6 27.14 8.30 11.77
N GLU A 7 26.62 8.84 10.66
CA GLU A 7 25.86 10.08 10.67
C GLU A 7 24.46 9.83 11.21
N LYS A 8 24.05 10.59 12.23
CA LYS A 8 22.70 10.54 12.82
C LYS A 8 21.67 11.16 11.87
N ALA A 9 21.13 10.34 10.97
CA ALA A 9 20.15 10.75 9.97
C ALA A 9 18.70 10.51 10.43
N VAL A 10 17.74 11.00 9.64
CA VAL A 10 16.37 10.45 9.65
C VAL A 10 16.38 9.17 8.84
N VAL A 11 16.03 8.05 9.46
CA VAL A 11 15.94 6.75 8.80
C VAL A 11 14.48 6.40 8.55
N VAL A 12 14.12 6.09 7.30
CA VAL A 12 12.80 5.62 6.91
C VAL A 12 12.90 4.14 6.52
N ILE A 13 12.17 3.28 7.20
CA ILE A 13 12.14 1.84 6.96
C ILE A 13 10.94 1.48 6.09
N GLY A 14 11.20 0.99 4.88
CA GLY A 14 10.21 0.71 3.86
C GLY A 14 9.99 1.88 2.91
N THR A 15 9.85 1.59 1.61
CA THR A 15 9.64 2.56 0.53
C THR A 15 8.31 2.41 -0.19
N GLY A 16 7.36 1.73 0.46
CA GLY A 16 5.96 1.71 0.04
C GLY A 16 5.31 3.10 0.14
N PRO A 17 4.00 3.22 -0.12
CA PRO A 17 3.28 4.51 -0.13
C PRO A 17 3.56 5.41 1.07
N GLY A 18 3.52 4.87 2.29
CA GLY A 18 3.77 5.65 3.51
C GLY A 18 5.22 6.14 3.61
N GLY A 19 6.19 5.23 3.52
CA GLY A 19 7.61 5.59 3.70
C GLY A 19 8.15 6.49 2.60
N ALA A 20 7.79 6.24 1.34
CA ALA A 20 8.23 7.09 0.23
C ALA A 20 7.63 8.50 0.31
N THR A 21 6.37 8.63 0.77
CA THR A 21 5.74 9.95 0.99
C THR A 21 6.47 10.72 2.10
N VAL A 22 6.76 10.07 3.24
CA VAL A 22 7.55 10.67 4.33
C VAL A 22 8.93 11.09 3.83
N ALA A 23 9.64 10.20 3.13
CA ALA A 23 10.97 10.49 2.60
C ALA A 23 10.95 11.68 1.63
N TYR A 24 9.97 11.74 0.72
CA TYR A 24 9.84 12.86 -0.21
C TYR A 24 9.50 14.17 0.49
N GLU A 25 8.55 14.18 1.41
CA GLU A 25 8.16 15.40 2.13
C GLU A 25 9.31 15.95 3.02
N LEU A 26 10.15 15.09 3.58
CA LEU A 26 11.32 15.49 4.35
C LEU A 26 12.44 16.03 3.44
N THR A 27 12.78 15.29 2.38
CA THR A 27 13.86 15.66 1.46
C THR A 27 13.55 16.95 0.70
N LYS A 28 12.27 17.18 0.35
CA LYS A 28 11.78 18.43 -0.23
C LYS A 28 12.00 19.65 0.69
N ARG A 29 12.06 19.42 2.00
CA ARG A 29 12.38 20.45 3.01
C ARG A 29 13.88 20.53 3.33
N GLY A 30 14.72 19.89 2.54
CA GLY A 30 16.17 19.89 2.72
C GLY A 30 16.69 18.95 3.80
N ILE A 31 15.83 18.12 4.42
CA ILE A 31 16.22 17.19 5.48
C ILE A 31 16.80 15.92 4.84
N PRO A 32 18.06 15.54 5.17
CA PRO A 32 18.66 14.31 4.70
C PRO A 32 17.95 13.08 5.25
N VAL A 33 17.67 12.10 4.37
CA VAL A 33 16.95 10.86 4.70
C VAL A 33 17.72 9.66 4.18
N VAL A 34 17.88 8.64 5.02
CA VAL A 34 18.22 7.27 4.60
C VAL A 34 16.97 6.46 4.51
N SER A 35 16.66 5.90 3.35
CA SER A 35 15.54 4.96 3.18
C SER A 35 16.06 3.55 2.99
N LEU A 36 15.68 2.64 3.90
CA LEU A 36 16.01 1.23 3.85
C LEU A 36 14.84 0.45 3.24
N GLU A 37 15.09 -0.29 2.16
CA GLU A 37 14.11 -1.14 1.50
C GLU A 37 14.62 -2.57 1.40
N ALA A 38 13.82 -3.52 1.86
CA ALA A 38 14.21 -4.93 1.92
C ALA A 38 14.42 -5.55 0.53
N GLY A 39 13.70 -5.08 -0.48
CA GLY A 39 13.74 -5.61 -1.83
C GLY A 39 14.56 -4.79 -2.83
N PRO A 40 14.66 -5.28 -4.06
CA PRO A 40 15.36 -4.59 -5.14
C PRO A 40 14.54 -3.39 -5.64
N ARG A 41 15.18 -2.57 -6.46
CA ARG A 41 14.49 -1.58 -7.29
C ARG A 41 14.17 -2.20 -8.64
N ILE A 42 12.89 -2.34 -8.94
CA ILE A 42 12.36 -2.82 -10.22
C ILE A 42 11.87 -1.60 -10.99
N MET A 43 12.43 -1.37 -12.17
CA MET A 43 12.04 -0.24 -13.00
C MET A 43 10.83 -0.61 -13.86
N LYS A 44 10.09 0.39 -14.34
CA LYS A 44 8.90 0.14 -15.17
C LYS A 44 9.23 -0.60 -16.49
N GLU A 45 10.44 -0.41 -16.98
CA GLU A 45 10.96 -1.08 -18.18
C GLU A 45 11.14 -2.60 -18.00
N ASP A 46 11.30 -3.04 -16.73
CA ASP A 46 11.47 -4.46 -16.38
C ASP A 46 10.14 -5.22 -16.37
N TYR A 47 9.00 -4.53 -16.30
CA TYR A 47 7.69 -5.17 -16.32
C TYR A 47 7.39 -5.79 -17.69
N LYS A 48 6.70 -6.92 -17.67
CA LYS A 48 6.34 -7.66 -18.90
C LYS A 48 4.85 -7.58 -19.17
N ASN A 49 4.50 -7.14 -20.38
CA ASN A 49 3.15 -7.13 -20.91
C ASN A 49 2.87 -8.44 -21.66
N ASP A 50 3.06 -9.55 -20.96
CA ASP A 50 2.80 -10.91 -21.43
C ASP A 50 2.41 -11.72 -20.19
N GLU A 51 1.32 -12.46 -20.25
CA GLU A 51 0.75 -13.16 -19.09
C GLU A 51 1.71 -14.17 -18.49
N TRP A 52 2.37 -15.00 -19.29
CA TRP A 52 3.25 -16.05 -18.80
C TRP A 52 4.51 -15.50 -18.11
N PRO A 53 5.33 -14.67 -18.75
CA PRO A 53 6.46 -14.06 -18.06
C PRO A 53 6.02 -13.10 -16.95
N ALA A 54 4.86 -12.43 -17.09
CA ALA A 54 4.36 -11.54 -16.04
C ALA A 54 4.05 -12.31 -14.76
N PHE A 55 3.36 -13.43 -14.81
CA PHE A 55 3.08 -14.26 -13.63
C PHE A 55 4.34 -14.81 -12.97
N SER A 56 5.33 -15.23 -13.76
CA SER A 56 6.61 -15.71 -13.24
C SER A 56 7.51 -14.60 -12.70
N GLN A 57 7.33 -13.36 -13.17
CA GLN A 57 8.18 -12.21 -12.85
C GLN A 57 7.51 -11.18 -11.94
N MET A 58 6.20 -11.32 -11.65
CA MET A 58 5.54 -10.44 -10.69
C MET A 58 6.26 -10.47 -9.35
N ALA A 59 6.59 -9.30 -8.84
CA ALA A 59 7.37 -9.18 -7.60
C ALA A 59 6.68 -9.83 -6.40
N TRP A 60 5.35 -9.91 -6.37
CA TRP A 60 4.62 -10.57 -5.30
C TRP A 60 4.60 -12.11 -5.42
N LEU A 61 4.87 -12.67 -6.59
CA LEU A 61 5.08 -14.11 -6.81
C LEU A 61 6.55 -14.52 -6.68
N ASP A 62 7.47 -13.60 -6.84
CA ASP A 62 8.90 -13.86 -6.68
C ASP A 62 9.25 -13.99 -5.21
N LYS A 63 9.66 -15.17 -4.79
CA LYS A 63 10.07 -15.46 -3.40
C LYS A 63 11.14 -14.52 -2.87
N ARG A 64 11.96 -13.93 -3.74
CA ARG A 64 12.98 -12.95 -3.35
C ARG A 64 12.40 -11.60 -2.93
N THR A 65 11.19 -11.28 -3.38
CA THR A 65 10.52 -9.99 -3.12
C THR A 65 9.31 -10.12 -2.20
N MET A 66 8.85 -11.35 -1.93
CA MET A 66 7.75 -11.64 -1.01
C MET A 66 8.24 -11.86 0.42
N THR A 67 7.39 -11.58 1.39
CA THR A 67 7.64 -11.90 2.81
C THR A 67 7.55 -13.40 3.09
N GLY A 68 7.26 -14.22 2.08
CA GLY A 68 7.13 -15.67 2.19
C GLY A 68 5.70 -16.10 2.52
N ASN A 69 5.55 -17.38 2.87
CA ASN A 69 4.28 -18.02 3.21
C ASN A 69 3.84 -17.66 4.64
N ALA A 70 3.84 -16.37 5.01
CA ALA A 70 3.34 -15.98 6.31
C ALA A 70 1.86 -16.36 6.41
N ARG A 71 1.53 -17.26 7.29
CA ARG A 71 0.16 -17.66 7.59
C ARG A 71 -0.47 -16.55 8.43
N VAL A 72 -1.32 -15.76 7.82
CA VAL A 72 -2.06 -14.69 8.51
C VAL A 72 -3.33 -15.24 9.18
N VAL A 73 -3.79 -16.41 8.76
CA VAL A 73 -4.99 -17.05 9.31
C VAL A 73 -4.65 -18.50 9.65
N LYS A 74 -4.90 -18.88 10.91
CA LYS A 74 -4.56 -20.20 11.45
C LYS A 74 -5.15 -21.35 10.64
N ASP A 75 -6.37 -21.18 10.16
CA ASP A 75 -7.16 -22.24 9.52
C ASP A 75 -7.10 -22.20 7.98
N PHE A 76 -6.43 -21.21 7.40
CA PHE A 76 -6.21 -21.10 5.95
C PHE A 76 -4.74 -21.31 5.62
N ASN A 77 -4.35 -22.56 5.52
CA ASN A 77 -3.01 -22.95 5.13
C ASN A 77 -2.77 -22.60 3.66
N GLY A 78 -1.84 -21.66 3.41
CA GLY A 78 -1.36 -21.39 2.05
C GLY A 78 -1.89 -20.15 1.36
N LEU A 79 -2.68 -19.30 2.01
CA LEU A 79 -2.93 -17.96 1.48
C LEU A 79 -1.68 -17.10 1.68
N PRO A 80 -0.97 -16.71 0.61
CA PRO A 80 0.19 -15.85 0.74
C PRO A 80 -0.24 -14.48 1.26
N THR A 81 0.56 -13.89 2.15
CA THR A 81 0.48 -12.46 2.40
C THR A 81 1.03 -11.75 1.18
N TRP A 82 0.22 -10.98 0.53
CA TRP A 82 0.59 -10.28 -0.68
C TRP A 82 1.45 -9.05 -0.34
N LEU A 83 2.65 -9.32 0.16
CA LEU A 83 3.64 -8.33 0.50
C LEU A 83 4.74 -8.34 -0.56
N VAL A 84 4.98 -7.21 -1.16
CA VAL A 84 6.05 -7.03 -2.12
C VAL A 84 7.23 -6.36 -1.44
N LYS A 85 8.37 -7.02 -1.45
CA LYS A 85 9.66 -6.44 -1.06
C LYS A 85 10.34 -5.86 -2.30
N ALA A 86 10.04 -4.63 -2.58
CA ALA A 86 10.63 -3.85 -3.68
C ALA A 86 10.51 -2.36 -3.40
N VAL A 87 11.35 -1.54 -4.02
CA VAL A 87 11.19 -0.09 -3.99
C VAL A 87 9.83 0.29 -4.58
N GLY A 88 9.03 1.02 -3.80
CA GLY A 88 7.62 1.30 -4.10
C GLY A 88 6.63 0.41 -3.36
N GLY A 89 7.11 -0.68 -2.75
CA GLY A 89 6.30 -1.62 -1.97
C GLY A 89 5.22 -2.29 -2.78
N THR A 90 4.17 -2.79 -2.12
CA THR A 90 3.05 -3.50 -2.75
C THR A 90 2.29 -2.63 -3.76
N ALA A 91 2.40 -1.30 -3.69
CA ALA A 91 1.79 -0.41 -4.66
C ALA A 91 2.35 -0.54 -6.09
N THR A 92 3.46 -1.24 -6.31
CA THR A 92 3.93 -1.60 -7.64
C THR A 92 2.95 -2.54 -8.35
N HIS A 93 2.26 -3.39 -7.59
CA HIS A 93 1.32 -4.41 -8.07
C HIS A 93 -0.12 -4.24 -7.56
N TRP A 94 -0.48 -3.09 -7.02
CA TRP A 94 -1.85 -2.83 -6.59
C TRP A 94 -2.80 -2.60 -7.77
N ALA A 95 -4.08 -2.76 -7.53
CA ALA A 95 -5.11 -2.55 -8.56
C ALA A 95 -5.47 -1.07 -8.78
N GLY A 96 -4.90 -0.16 -8.02
CA GLY A 96 -5.09 1.28 -8.20
C GLY A 96 -6.32 1.89 -7.51
N ALA A 97 -7.11 1.13 -6.79
CA ALA A 97 -8.31 1.62 -6.12
C ALA A 97 -8.01 2.65 -5.03
N THR A 98 -8.66 3.81 -5.06
CA THR A 98 -8.41 4.94 -4.16
C THR A 98 -9.66 5.49 -3.46
N PRO A 99 -10.58 4.67 -2.94
CA PRO A 99 -11.71 5.17 -2.17
C PRO A 99 -11.23 5.81 -0.86
N ARG A 100 -11.97 6.83 -0.38
CA ARG A 100 -11.76 7.40 0.95
C ARG A 100 -12.47 6.54 1.99
N PHE A 101 -12.00 6.57 3.22
CA PHE A 101 -12.78 6.09 4.35
C PHE A 101 -14.08 6.90 4.49
N LEU A 102 -15.16 6.21 4.79
CA LEU A 102 -16.43 6.81 5.12
C LEU A 102 -16.47 7.29 6.57
N ASP A 103 -17.35 8.22 6.89
CA ASP A 103 -17.36 8.86 8.22
C ASP A 103 -17.53 7.85 9.37
N TYR A 104 -18.34 6.80 9.19
CA TYR A 104 -18.53 5.77 10.19
C TYR A 104 -17.29 4.89 10.43
N GLU A 105 -16.38 4.77 9.44
CA GLU A 105 -15.14 4.00 9.58
C GLU A 105 -14.13 4.67 10.52
N TRP A 106 -14.25 5.98 10.71
CA TRP A 106 -13.50 6.73 11.71
C TRP A 106 -14.08 6.57 13.13
N LYS A 107 -15.34 6.19 13.23
CA LYS A 107 -16.14 6.16 14.48
C LYS A 107 -16.85 4.82 14.66
N THR A 108 -16.14 3.72 14.45
CA THR A 108 -16.73 2.36 14.48
C THR A 108 -17.31 2.03 15.84
N LYS A 109 -16.64 2.38 16.94
CA LYS A 109 -17.15 2.15 18.30
C LYS A 109 -18.40 2.96 18.59
N SER A 110 -18.37 4.26 18.26
CA SER A 110 -19.53 5.14 18.44
C SER A 110 -20.71 4.74 17.55
N THR A 111 -20.44 4.21 16.35
CA THR A 111 -21.45 3.81 15.38
C THR A 111 -22.14 2.48 15.76
N TYR A 112 -21.36 1.46 16.15
CA TYR A 112 -21.84 0.10 16.34
C TYR A 112 -22.01 -0.30 17.81
N GLY A 113 -21.48 0.48 18.75
CA GLY A 113 -21.49 0.15 20.17
C GLY A 113 -20.61 -1.04 20.51
N ASN A 114 -21.07 -1.85 21.44
CA ASN A 114 -20.40 -3.10 21.85
C ASN A 114 -20.86 -4.23 20.95
N VAL A 115 -19.94 -4.78 20.16
CA VAL A 115 -20.16 -5.96 19.32
C VAL A 115 -19.46 -7.14 19.98
N LYS A 116 -20.19 -8.22 20.25
CA LYS A 116 -19.64 -9.44 20.88
C LYS A 116 -18.51 -10.01 20.00
N GLY A 117 -17.35 -10.23 20.60
CA GLY A 117 -16.18 -10.78 19.91
C GLY A 117 -15.38 -9.78 19.10
N ALA A 118 -15.70 -8.48 19.14
CA ALA A 118 -14.96 -7.43 18.48
C ALA A 118 -14.42 -6.38 19.46
N SER A 119 -13.24 -5.85 19.16
CA SER A 119 -12.57 -4.77 19.91
C SER A 119 -12.64 -3.47 19.14
N LEU A 120 -13.85 -2.94 18.91
CA LEU A 120 -14.04 -1.71 18.16
C LEU A 120 -13.54 -0.50 18.95
N LEU A 121 -12.83 0.38 18.28
CA LEU A 121 -12.35 1.66 18.78
C LEU A 121 -12.68 2.76 17.78
N ASP A 122 -12.88 3.97 18.27
CA ASP A 122 -12.89 5.15 17.41
C ASP A 122 -11.46 5.61 17.16
N TRP A 123 -11.20 6.05 15.93
CA TRP A 123 -9.97 6.75 15.64
C TRP A 123 -9.94 8.10 16.38
N PRO A 124 -8.77 8.58 16.85
CA PRO A 124 -8.65 9.89 17.50
C PRO A 124 -8.76 11.06 16.51
N ILE A 125 -8.99 10.76 15.26
CA ILE A 125 -9.19 11.69 14.13
C ILE A 125 -10.52 11.38 13.44
N ASP A 126 -10.94 12.24 12.53
CA ASP A 126 -12.18 12.11 11.77
C ASP A 126 -12.00 12.44 10.27
N GLY A 127 -13.04 12.20 9.48
CA GLY A 127 -13.03 12.49 8.04
C GLY A 127 -12.82 13.97 7.72
N LYS A 128 -13.30 14.88 8.58
CA LYS A 128 -13.16 16.33 8.38
C LYS A 128 -11.70 16.76 8.52
N SER A 129 -11.01 16.31 9.57
CA SER A 129 -9.58 16.61 9.79
C SER A 129 -8.69 15.94 8.75
N MET A 130 -9.10 14.77 8.21
CA MET A 130 -8.35 14.05 7.18
C MET A 130 -8.59 14.57 5.75
N LYS A 131 -9.67 15.30 5.51
CA LYS A 131 -10.03 15.79 4.17
C LYS A 131 -8.90 16.51 3.42
N PRO A 132 -8.14 17.45 4.01
CA PRO A 132 -7.03 18.11 3.32
C PRO A 132 -5.93 17.15 2.87
N TYR A 133 -5.65 16.13 3.70
CA TYR A 133 -4.64 15.11 3.40
C TYR A 133 -5.10 14.15 2.31
N TYR A 134 -6.40 13.78 2.29
CA TYR A 134 -6.97 13.04 1.17
C TYR A 134 -6.84 13.80 -0.14
N VAL A 135 -7.20 15.08 -0.18
CA VAL A 135 -7.05 15.89 -1.39
C VAL A 135 -5.60 15.92 -1.86
N LYS A 136 -4.64 16.16 -0.93
CA LYS A 136 -3.22 16.16 -1.25
C LYS A 136 -2.75 14.80 -1.78
N ALA A 137 -3.22 13.70 -1.20
CA ALA A 137 -2.88 12.35 -1.64
C ALA A 137 -3.50 12.03 -3.02
N GLU A 138 -4.77 12.36 -3.22
CA GLU A 138 -5.47 12.16 -4.49
C GLU A 138 -4.83 12.94 -5.64
N ASP A 139 -4.36 14.17 -5.37
CA ASP A 139 -3.61 14.98 -6.33
C ASP A 139 -2.23 14.36 -6.62
N ALA A 140 -1.53 13.89 -5.60
CA ALA A 140 -0.26 13.20 -5.78
C ALA A 140 -0.41 11.89 -6.57
N ILE A 141 -1.43 11.13 -6.28
CA ILE A 141 -1.74 9.86 -6.94
C ILE A 141 -2.26 10.08 -8.37
N GLY A 142 -2.97 11.18 -8.62
CA GLY A 142 -3.70 11.42 -9.87
C GLY A 142 -5.03 10.66 -9.89
N SER A 143 -5.71 10.55 -8.72
CA SER A 143 -6.95 9.78 -8.61
C SER A 143 -8.03 10.28 -9.57
N THR A 144 -8.56 9.37 -10.40
CA THR A 144 -9.70 9.67 -11.29
C THR A 144 -10.94 10.06 -10.48
N HIS A 145 -11.89 10.75 -11.09
CA HIS A 145 -13.08 11.31 -10.43
C HIS A 145 -12.78 12.30 -9.29
N ARG A 146 -11.53 12.72 -9.10
CA ARG A 146 -11.12 13.69 -8.08
C ARG A 146 -10.38 14.87 -8.72
N GLY A 147 -10.57 16.07 -8.17
CA GLY A 147 -9.89 17.28 -8.66
C GLY A 147 -10.06 17.54 -10.16
N GLY A 148 -11.24 17.26 -10.72
CA GLY A 148 -11.53 17.43 -12.15
C GLY A 148 -10.91 16.39 -13.08
N ARG A 149 -10.21 15.37 -12.55
CA ARG A 149 -9.60 14.32 -13.39
C ARG A 149 -10.68 13.38 -13.96
N PRO A 150 -10.59 13.06 -15.28
CA PRO A 150 -11.59 12.25 -15.95
C PRO A 150 -11.59 10.79 -15.44
N PRO A 151 -12.73 10.07 -15.59
CA PRO A 151 -12.78 8.63 -15.34
C PRO A 151 -11.95 7.85 -16.36
N LEU A 152 -11.55 6.64 -15.98
CA LEU A 152 -11.02 5.69 -16.95
C LEU A 152 -12.14 5.20 -17.88
N PRO A 153 -11.84 4.90 -19.15
CA PRO A 153 -12.79 4.27 -20.05
C PRO A 153 -13.29 2.94 -19.49
N ALA A 154 -14.60 2.71 -19.62
CA ALA A 154 -15.23 1.47 -19.20
C ALA A 154 -14.76 0.29 -20.07
N ASN A 155 -14.16 -0.73 -19.49
CA ASN A 155 -13.89 -1.97 -20.18
C ASN A 155 -15.16 -2.84 -20.30
N ASN A 156 -15.11 -3.92 -21.05
CA ASN A 156 -16.30 -4.73 -21.29
C ASN A 156 -16.79 -5.45 -20.03
N ASN A 157 -15.90 -5.83 -19.11
CA ASN A 157 -16.30 -6.40 -17.82
C ASN A 157 -17.16 -5.41 -17.02
N TYR A 158 -16.69 -4.16 -16.91
CA TYR A 158 -17.48 -3.12 -16.25
C TYR A 158 -18.82 -2.84 -16.95
N LYS A 159 -18.86 -2.81 -18.28
CA LYS A 159 -20.11 -2.55 -19.02
C LYS A 159 -21.16 -3.62 -18.73
N VAL A 160 -20.77 -4.90 -18.70
CA VAL A 160 -21.68 -6.02 -18.34
C VAL A 160 -22.12 -5.89 -16.87
N PHE A 161 -21.18 -5.61 -15.96
CA PHE A 161 -21.49 -5.41 -14.55
C PHE A 161 -22.44 -4.22 -14.34
N ALA A 162 -22.17 -3.08 -14.98
CA ALA A 162 -22.98 -1.86 -14.87
C ALA A 162 -24.41 -2.08 -15.40
N GLU A 163 -24.58 -2.84 -16.50
CA GLU A 163 -25.90 -3.19 -17.00
C GLU A 163 -26.65 -4.09 -16.00
N GLY A 164 -25.97 -5.06 -15.40
CA GLY A 164 -26.54 -5.88 -14.33
C GLY A 164 -26.92 -5.06 -13.11
N ALA A 165 -26.05 -4.14 -12.67
CA ALA A 165 -26.33 -3.22 -11.56
C ALA A 165 -27.58 -2.36 -11.85
N LYS A 166 -27.65 -1.77 -13.03
CA LYS A 166 -28.80 -0.98 -13.46
C LYS A 166 -30.10 -1.78 -13.43
N ARG A 167 -30.12 -2.98 -13.97
CA ARG A 167 -31.31 -3.85 -13.98
C ARG A 167 -31.78 -4.24 -12.57
N ASN A 168 -30.86 -4.32 -11.62
CA ASN A 168 -31.16 -4.60 -10.22
C ASN A 168 -31.42 -3.32 -9.38
N GLY A 169 -31.58 -2.16 -10.01
CA GLY A 169 -31.96 -0.93 -9.36
C GLY A 169 -30.84 -0.19 -8.61
N TYR A 170 -29.58 -0.64 -8.74
CA TYR A 170 -28.43 0.06 -8.18
C TYR A 170 -28.15 1.37 -8.89
N LYS A 171 -27.68 2.38 -8.16
CA LYS A 171 -27.54 3.77 -8.63
C LYS A 171 -26.10 4.29 -8.59
N PHE A 172 -25.26 3.76 -7.71
CA PHE A 172 -23.92 4.27 -7.45
C PHE A 172 -22.86 3.28 -7.91
N TYR A 173 -22.53 3.33 -9.20
CA TYR A 173 -21.45 2.55 -9.80
C TYR A 173 -20.62 3.39 -10.75
N ALA A 174 -19.30 3.16 -10.76
CA ALA A 174 -18.36 3.95 -11.57
C ALA A 174 -17.06 3.18 -11.87
N THR A 175 -16.32 3.64 -12.88
CA THR A 175 -14.97 3.17 -13.22
C THR A 175 -13.88 3.84 -12.37
N GLY A 176 -14.01 3.80 -11.06
CA GLY A 176 -13.06 4.42 -10.14
C GLY A 176 -13.73 4.96 -8.88
N PRO A 177 -12.98 5.66 -7.99
CA PRO A 177 -11.68 6.34 -8.26
C PRO A 177 -10.46 5.40 -8.31
N TYR A 178 -9.56 5.66 -9.26
CA TYR A 178 -8.30 4.90 -9.45
C TYR A 178 -7.09 5.80 -9.52
N GLY A 179 -5.95 5.29 -9.04
CA GLY A 179 -4.64 5.90 -9.14
C GLY A 179 -3.92 5.64 -10.47
N THR A 180 -4.69 5.38 -11.53
CA THR A 180 -4.19 5.25 -12.92
C THR A 180 -4.69 6.44 -13.72
N ASN A 181 -3.80 7.13 -14.43
CA ASN A 181 -4.16 8.31 -15.21
C ASN A 181 -5.06 7.95 -16.40
N ALA A 182 -6.22 8.57 -16.51
CA ALA A 182 -7.07 8.45 -17.71
C ALA A 182 -6.57 9.33 -18.86
N ALA A 183 -5.89 10.44 -18.53
CA ALA A 183 -5.20 11.35 -19.44
C ALA A 183 -3.84 11.71 -18.84
N PRO A 184 -2.87 12.24 -19.59
CA PRO A 184 -1.57 12.63 -19.05
C PRO A 184 -1.72 13.56 -17.83
N TYR A 185 -1.06 13.21 -16.73
CA TYR A 185 -1.12 13.97 -15.49
C TYR A 185 0.17 13.79 -14.67
N ASP A 186 0.66 14.88 -14.10
CA ASP A 186 1.79 14.91 -13.16
C ASP A 186 3.07 14.23 -13.71
N GLY A 187 3.33 14.41 -15.03
CA GLY A 187 4.47 13.84 -15.73
C GLY A 187 4.36 12.35 -16.06
N ARG A 188 3.21 11.75 -15.84
CA ARG A 188 2.89 10.36 -16.22
C ARG A 188 1.90 10.35 -17.39
N PRO A 189 2.01 9.41 -18.32
CA PRO A 189 1.09 9.29 -19.44
C PRO A 189 -0.31 8.87 -19.01
N GLY A 190 -1.28 8.94 -19.92
CA GLY A 190 -2.56 8.27 -19.76
C GLY A 190 -2.43 6.75 -19.96
N SER A 191 -3.35 5.98 -19.39
CA SER A 191 -3.41 4.53 -19.54
C SER A 191 -3.69 4.15 -20.99
N VAL A 192 -2.96 3.14 -21.49
CA VAL A 192 -3.22 2.52 -22.79
C VAL A 192 -4.18 1.34 -22.71
N GLN A 193 -4.68 1.04 -21.51
CA GLN A 193 -5.70 0.00 -21.27
C GLN A 193 -5.31 -1.39 -21.78
N ASP A 194 -4.03 -1.75 -21.64
CA ASP A 194 -3.48 -3.01 -22.15
C ASP A 194 -3.80 -4.25 -21.31
N GLY A 195 -4.42 -4.07 -20.14
CA GLY A 195 -4.76 -5.16 -19.23
C GLY A 195 -3.64 -5.58 -18.28
N PHE A 196 -2.45 -5.02 -18.35
CA PHE A 196 -1.29 -5.38 -17.53
C PHE A 196 -1.03 -4.43 -16.34
N ASN A 197 -2.00 -3.64 -15.98
CA ASN A 197 -1.89 -2.68 -14.89
C ASN A 197 -1.49 -3.33 -13.55
N PHE A 198 -2.07 -4.49 -13.22
CA PHE A 198 -1.77 -5.22 -12.00
C PHE A 198 -0.34 -5.81 -11.98
N GLN A 199 0.21 -6.16 -13.15
CA GLN A 199 1.55 -6.70 -13.30
C GLN A 199 2.66 -5.65 -13.15
N GLY A 200 2.33 -4.36 -13.04
CA GLY A 200 3.28 -3.30 -12.79
C GLY A 200 3.09 -2.03 -13.62
N ASP A 201 2.25 -2.06 -14.64
CA ASP A 201 1.99 -0.94 -15.57
C ASP A 201 3.26 -0.40 -16.24
N LYS A 202 3.76 -1.12 -17.23
CA LYS A 202 4.96 -0.74 -18.01
C LYS A 202 4.85 0.64 -18.67
N ASN A 203 3.64 1.08 -18.98
CA ASN A 203 3.39 2.42 -19.51
C ASN A 203 3.69 3.52 -18.48
N GLY A 204 3.57 3.23 -17.18
CA GLY A 204 3.82 4.19 -16.09
C GLY A 204 2.65 5.14 -15.82
N SER A 205 1.45 4.83 -16.30
CA SER A 205 0.23 5.60 -16.04
C SER A 205 -0.28 5.41 -14.62
N LYS A 206 -0.13 4.19 -14.07
CA LYS A 206 -0.51 3.87 -12.69
C LYS A 206 0.50 4.43 -11.70
N TRP A 207 -0.01 5.12 -10.67
CA TRP A 207 0.82 5.62 -9.59
C TRP A 207 1.38 4.48 -8.73
N ASN A 208 2.64 4.59 -8.44
CA ASN A 208 3.30 3.95 -7.31
C ASN A 208 4.50 4.81 -6.89
N PRO A 209 5.02 4.64 -5.67
CA PRO A 209 6.13 5.46 -5.18
C PRO A 209 7.39 5.43 -6.04
N ASN A 210 7.67 4.31 -6.72
CA ASN A 210 8.88 4.18 -7.54
C ASN A 210 8.82 4.99 -8.85
N VAL A 211 7.62 5.40 -9.28
CA VAL A 211 7.47 6.27 -10.47
C VAL A 211 7.28 7.74 -10.11
N ARG A 212 7.00 8.09 -8.85
CA ARG A 212 6.74 9.49 -8.47
C ARG A 212 7.58 9.97 -7.29
N GLU A 213 7.29 9.50 -6.06
CA GLU A 213 7.90 10.03 -4.83
C GLU A 213 9.40 9.76 -4.78
N ILE A 214 9.83 8.55 -5.08
CA ILE A 214 11.25 8.17 -5.02
C ILE A 214 12.09 8.93 -6.05
N PRO A 215 11.73 9.01 -7.34
CA PRO A 215 12.49 9.84 -8.30
C PRO A 215 12.55 11.31 -7.90
N ARG A 216 11.49 11.87 -7.35
CA ARG A 216 11.43 13.27 -6.89
C ARG A 216 12.30 13.49 -5.66
N ALA A 217 12.26 12.57 -4.69
CA ALA A 217 13.12 12.62 -3.53
C ALA A 217 14.60 12.51 -3.90
N LEU A 218 14.95 11.64 -4.84
CA LEU A 218 16.32 11.53 -5.36
C LEU A 218 16.80 12.82 -6.03
N LYS A 219 15.93 13.50 -6.79
CA LYS A 219 16.24 14.80 -7.43
C LYS A 219 16.56 15.91 -6.44
N THR A 220 16.11 15.84 -5.19
CA THR A 220 16.46 16.83 -4.16
C THR A 220 17.93 16.74 -3.73
N GLY A 221 18.63 15.66 -4.06
CA GLY A 221 19.98 15.37 -3.55
C GLY A 221 20.03 15.04 -2.06
N LYS A 222 18.87 14.84 -1.37
CA LYS A 222 18.78 14.61 0.08
C LYS A 222 18.34 13.19 0.45
N LEU A 223 18.06 12.32 -0.53
CA LEU A 223 17.70 10.92 -0.30
C LEU A 223 18.88 9.99 -0.54
N ASP A 224 19.24 9.20 0.48
CA ASP A 224 20.07 8.01 0.36
C ASP A 224 19.16 6.79 0.33
N LEU A 225 18.81 6.32 -0.87
CA LEU A 225 17.99 5.14 -1.07
C LEU A 225 18.86 3.88 -1.06
N ARG A 226 18.57 2.96 -0.16
CA ARG A 226 19.27 1.66 -0.03
C ARG A 226 18.31 0.49 -0.29
N PRO A 227 18.19 0.04 -1.54
CA PRO A 227 17.51 -1.22 -1.85
C PRO A 227 18.28 -2.42 -1.29
N ASN A 228 17.64 -3.57 -1.20
CA ASN A 228 18.20 -4.82 -0.65
C ASN A 228 18.73 -4.66 0.79
N SER A 229 18.16 -3.75 1.56
CA SER A 229 18.56 -3.40 2.93
C SER A 229 17.40 -3.66 3.87
N GLN A 230 17.31 -4.89 4.41
CA GLN A 230 16.22 -5.29 5.29
C GLN A 230 16.52 -4.89 6.73
N ALA A 231 15.74 -3.97 7.29
CA ALA A 231 15.81 -3.66 8.71
C ALA A 231 15.44 -4.88 9.55
N VAL A 232 16.23 -5.18 10.57
CA VAL A 232 16.06 -6.34 11.46
C VAL A 232 15.89 -5.97 12.91
N GLN A 233 16.37 -4.78 13.32
CA GLN A 233 16.21 -4.28 14.68
C GLN A 233 16.31 -2.75 14.71
N ILE A 234 15.49 -2.11 15.51
CA ILE A 234 15.65 -0.70 15.90
C ILE A 234 16.37 -0.72 17.25
N THR A 235 17.46 0.06 17.34
CA THR A 235 18.26 0.16 18.56
C THR A 235 17.95 1.44 19.32
N HIS A 236 18.27 1.45 20.61
CA HIS A 236 18.11 2.59 21.51
C HIS A 236 19.30 2.72 22.47
N ASP A 237 19.48 3.90 22.98
CA ASP A 237 20.48 4.19 24.02
C ASP A 237 20.02 3.71 25.42
N ARG A 238 20.88 3.94 26.43
CA ARG A 238 20.60 3.60 27.84
C ARG A 238 19.41 4.33 28.45
N ASN A 239 18.90 5.38 27.80
CA ASN A 239 17.73 6.14 28.24
C ASN A 239 16.45 5.72 27.47
N GLY A 240 16.52 4.70 26.62
CA GLY A 240 15.41 4.24 25.81
C GLY A 240 15.13 5.08 24.57
N LYS A 241 16.00 6.06 24.25
CA LYS A 241 15.87 6.88 23.05
C LYS A 241 16.45 6.15 21.86
N VAL A 242 15.69 6.07 20.76
CA VAL A 242 16.16 5.48 19.50
C VAL A 242 17.48 6.12 19.05
N ASP A 243 18.45 5.30 18.69
CA ASP A 243 19.78 5.72 18.28
C ASP A 243 20.26 5.10 16.95
N GLY A 244 19.57 4.08 16.41
CA GLY A 244 19.97 3.45 15.17
C GLY A 244 19.04 2.37 14.67
N VAL A 245 19.40 1.83 13.51
CA VAL A 245 18.74 0.69 12.86
C VAL A 245 19.79 -0.32 12.42
N LEU A 246 19.66 -1.57 12.86
CA LEU A 246 20.38 -2.70 12.29
C LEU A 246 19.66 -3.19 11.05
N TYR A 247 20.38 -3.41 9.97
CA TYR A 247 19.83 -3.94 8.73
C TYR A 247 20.80 -4.91 8.07
N ILE A 248 20.25 -5.85 7.33
CA ILE A 248 20.99 -6.87 6.57
C ILE A 248 20.94 -6.51 5.09
N ASP A 249 22.08 -6.49 4.43
CA ASP A 249 22.15 -6.55 2.97
C ASP A 249 21.61 -7.92 2.52
N THR A 250 20.49 -7.94 1.80
CA THR A 250 19.81 -9.18 1.44
C THR A 250 20.55 -10.01 0.40
N LYS A 251 21.54 -9.43 -0.29
CA LYS A 251 22.41 -10.10 -1.27
C LYS A 251 23.63 -10.73 -0.60
N THR A 252 24.38 -9.92 0.15
CA THR A 252 25.64 -10.35 0.79
C THR A 252 25.45 -10.99 2.15
N LYS A 253 24.29 -10.80 2.78
CA LYS A 253 23.96 -11.18 4.17
C LYS A 253 24.77 -10.42 5.23
N ALA A 254 25.52 -9.42 4.84
CA ALA A 254 26.28 -8.59 5.77
C ALA A 254 25.34 -7.76 6.66
N LEU A 255 25.63 -7.75 7.95
CA LEU A 255 24.94 -6.93 8.95
C LEU A 255 25.56 -5.54 8.99
N HIS A 256 24.72 -4.53 9.01
CA HIS A 256 25.09 -3.13 9.07
C HIS A 256 24.28 -2.41 10.15
N ARG A 257 24.82 -1.28 10.64
CA ARG A 257 24.09 -0.35 11.49
C ARG A 257 24.12 1.04 10.87
N GLN A 258 22.97 1.70 10.79
CA GLN A 258 22.84 3.13 10.51
C GLN A 258 22.47 3.86 11.78
N GLU A 259 23.26 4.86 12.17
CA GLU A 259 22.89 5.76 13.28
C GLU A 259 21.70 6.63 12.89
N ALA A 260 20.81 6.86 13.84
CA ALA A 260 19.59 7.60 13.59
C ALA A 260 19.26 8.57 14.74
N LYS A 261 18.76 9.74 14.40
CA LYS A 261 18.12 10.66 15.34
C LYS A 261 16.61 10.49 15.38
N VAL A 262 16.03 9.98 14.29
CA VAL A 262 14.61 9.66 14.14
C VAL A 262 14.49 8.45 13.25
N VAL A 263 13.61 7.52 13.61
CA VAL A 263 13.25 6.35 12.79
C VAL A 263 11.77 6.40 12.47
N CYS A 264 11.44 6.44 11.18
CA CYS A 264 10.08 6.34 10.67
C CYS A 264 9.86 4.91 10.17
N VAL A 265 8.97 4.14 10.82
CA VAL A 265 8.70 2.75 10.44
C VAL A 265 7.49 2.71 9.53
N ALA A 266 7.69 2.22 8.29
CA ALA A 266 6.68 2.13 7.24
C ALA A 266 6.74 0.79 6.51
N GLY A 267 6.99 -0.29 7.26
CA GLY A 267 7.16 -1.66 6.76
C GLY A 267 5.85 -2.41 6.49
N ASN A 268 4.70 -1.72 6.46
CA ASN A 268 3.33 -2.23 6.37
C ASN A 268 2.76 -2.83 7.67
N SER A 269 1.50 -3.31 7.61
CA SER A 269 0.76 -3.82 8.77
C SER A 269 1.25 -5.18 9.32
N ILE A 270 2.17 -5.86 8.64
CA ILE A 270 2.75 -7.14 9.06
C ILE A 270 4.22 -6.95 9.46
N GLU A 271 5.04 -6.36 8.60
CA GLU A 271 6.49 -6.23 8.87
C GLU A 271 6.79 -5.15 9.92
N THR A 272 5.96 -4.10 10.07
CA THR A 272 6.13 -3.10 11.13
C THR A 272 5.99 -3.72 12.52
N PRO A 273 4.90 -4.42 12.87
CA PRO A 273 4.79 -5.06 14.19
C PRO A 273 5.84 -6.15 14.39
N ARG A 274 6.17 -6.92 13.34
CA ARG A 274 7.25 -7.89 13.43
C ARG A 274 8.59 -7.24 13.81
N LEU A 275 8.96 -6.12 13.18
CA LEU A 275 10.17 -5.37 13.50
C LEU A 275 10.16 -4.84 14.94
N PHE A 276 9.04 -4.31 15.41
CA PHE A 276 8.90 -3.86 16.80
C PHE A 276 9.10 -5.00 17.81
N LEU A 277 8.51 -6.16 17.57
CA LEU A 277 8.69 -7.34 18.43
C LEU A 277 10.12 -7.88 18.39
N MET A 278 10.76 -7.90 17.22
CA MET A 278 12.15 -8.29 17.05
C MET A 278 13.15 -7.30 17.67
N SER A 279 12.71 -6.07 17.95
CA SER A 279 13.51 -5.04 18.60
C SER A 279 13.43 -5.08 20.13
N ALA A 280 13.05 -6.22 20.71
CA ALA A 280 13.05 -6.44 22.14
C ALA A 280 14.46 -6.25 22.75
N SER A 281 14.49 -5.75 23.98
CA SER A 281 15.71 -5.54 24.78
C SER A 281 15.39 -5.72 26.27
N SER A 282 16.39 -5.64 27.13
CA SER A 282 16.18 -5.66 28.59
C SER A 282 15.27 -4.52 29.07
N MET A 283 15.31 -3.37 28.41
CA MET A 283 14.44 -2.22 28.72
C MET A 283 13.03 -2.37 28.13
N PHE A 284 12.90 -3.05 27.00
CA PHE A 284 11.64 -3.28 26.28
C PHE A 284 11.45 -4.77 26.00
N PRO A 285 11.22 -5.60 27.04
CA PRO A 285 11.23 -7.07 26.90
C PRO A 285 10.13 -7.60 25.98
N ASN A 286 9.03 -6.88 25.82
CA ASN A 286 7.90 -7.24 24.96
C ASN A 286 7.98 -6.59 23.55
N GLY A 287 9.15 -6.03 23.17
CA GLY A 287 9.31 -5.29 21.92
C GLY A 287 9.06 -3.78 22.07
N LEU A 288 9.47 -3.01 21.05
CA LEU A 288 9.28 -1.57 21.02
C LEU A 288 7.81 -1.20 20.80
N ALA A 289 7.39 -0.04 21.36
CA ALA A 289 6.04 0.50 21.25
C ALA A 289 4.92 -0.45 21.70
N ASN A 290 5.22 -1.45 22.55
CA ASN A 290 4.30 -2.52 22.93
C ASN A 290 3.90 -2.51 24.43
N SER A 291 3.87 -1.35 25.07
CA SER A 291 3.44 -1.22 26.46
C SER A 291 1.97 -1.62 26.68
N SER A 292 1.13 -1.56 25.64
CA SER A 292 -0.28 -1.96 25.66
C SER A 292 -0.52 -3.40 25.22
N ASP A 293 0.52 -4.16 24.87
CA ASP A 293 0.44 -5.52 24.31
C ASP A 293 -0.44 -5.63 23.04
N GLN A 294 -0.51 -4.55 22.24
CA GLN A 294 -1.33 -4.51 21.01
C GLN A 294 -0.52 -4.70 19.74
N VAL A 295 0.81 -4.65 19.79
CA VAL A 295 1.67 -4.82 18.62
C VAL A 295 1.52 -6.24 18.05
N GLY A 296 1.14 -6.33 16.78
CA GLY A 296 0.91 -7.62 16.09
C GLY A 296 -0.46 -8.26 16.32
N ARG A 297 -1.34 -7.60 17.08
CA ARG A 297 -2.72 -8.08 17.32
C ARG A 297 -3.70 -7.41 16.36
N ASN A 298 -4.90 -8.02 16.21
CA ASN A 298 -6.03 -7.47 15.46
C ASN A 298 -5.72 -7.18 13.98
N TYR A 299 -4.83 -7.95 13.35
CA TYR A 299 -4.62 -7.85 11.91
C TYR A 299 -5.92 -8.27 11.18
N MET A 300 -6.39 -7.40 10.28
CA MET A 300 -7.55 -7.64 9.44
C MET A 300 -7.19 -7.33 7.99
N ARG A 301 -7.65 -8.18 7.08
CA ARG A 301 -7.61 -7.90 5.64
C ARG A 301 -9.03 -7.85 5.10
N HIS A 302 -9.18 -7.33 3.87
CA HIS A 302 -10.47 -7.36 3.21
C HIS A 302 -11.03 -8.77 3.15
N LEU A 303 -12.28 -8.92 3.57
CA LEU A 303 -13.06 -10.13 3.32
C LEU A 303 -13.59 -10.02 1.90
N THR A 304 -13.18 -10.92 1.02
CA THR A 304 -13.59 -10.92 -0.37
C THR A 304 -14.26 -12.23 -0.72
N GLY A 305 -15.50 -12.16 -1.21
CA GLY A 305 -16.14 -13.25 -1.94
C GLY A 305 -15.94 -13.03 -3.45
N SER A 306 -16.02 -14.11 -4.23
CA SER A 306 -15.96 -14.02 -5.68
C SER A 306 -17.18 -14.69 -6.30
N VAL A 307 -17.79 -14.03 -7.28
CA VAL A 307 -18.85 -14.58 -8.10
C VAL A 307 -18.34 -14.63 -9.55
N TYR A 308 -18.42 -15.80 -10.14
CA TYR A 308 -18.01 -16.01 -11.53
C TYR A 308 -19.26 -16.27 -12.38
N ALA A 309 -19.38 -15.54 -13.48
CA ALA A 309 -20.44 -15.72 -14.44
C ALA A 309 -19.86 -16.19 -15.79
N ARG A 310 -20.48 -17.21 -16.37
CA ARG A 310 -20.18 -17.65 -17.73
C ARG A 310 -21.25 -17.11 -18.68
N PHE A 311 -20.80 -16.57 -19.80
CA PHE A 311 -21.65 -16.03 -20.86
C PHE A 311 -21.52 -16.90 -22.10
N ASP A 312 -22.62 -17.06 -22.85
CA ASP A 312 -22.65 -17.84 -24.10
C ASP A 312 -21.85 -17.16 -25.21
N LYS A 313 -21.73 -15.83 -25.16
CA LYS A 313 -20.93 -15.04 -26.09
C LYS A 313 -19.68 -14.48 -25.42
N PRO A 314 -18.53 -14.41 -26.13
CA PRO A 314 -17.31 -13.80 -25.60
C PRO A 314 -17.53 -12.35 -25.17
N VAL A 315 -17.15 -12.01 -23.92
CA VAL A 315 -17.24 -10.65 -23.39
C VAL A 315 -16.00 -9.83 -23.77
N ASN A 316 -14.85 -10.47 -24.01
CA ASN A 316 -13.59 -9.83 -24.38
C ASN A 316 -13.14 -8.75 -23.35
N PHE A 317 -13.10 -9.11 -22.07
CA PHE A 317 -12.79 -8.18 -20.98
C PHE A 317 -11.32 -8.17 -20.55
N TYR A 318 -10.42 -8.69 -21.37
CA TYR A 318 -8.98 -8.79 -21.10
C TYR A 318 -8.25 -7.44 -21.14
N ARG A 319 -8.88 -6.38 -21.68
CA ARG A 319 -8.34 -5.02 -21.70
C ARG A 319 -8.91 -4.17 -20.58
N GLY A 320 -8.14 -3.15 -20.16
CA GLY A 320 -8.54 -2.17 -19.17
C GLY A 320 -7.97 -2.46 -17.79
N GLU A 321 -8.50 -1.76 -16.79
CA GLU A 321 -8.06 -1.93 -15.41
C GLU A 321 -8.49 -3.28 -14.85
N THR A 322 -7.65 -3.89 -14.00
CA THR A 322 -7.93 -5.16 -13.35
C THR A 322 -9.17 -5.07 -12.43
N MET A 323 -9.28 -3.98 -11.66
CA MET A 323 -10.55 -3.62 -11.02
C MET A 323 -11.32 -2.75 -12.00
N ALA A 324 -12.31 -3.34 -12.67
CA ALA A 324 -13.03 -2.67 -13.75
C ALA A 324 -13.94 -1.53 -13.26
N GLY A 325 -14.48 -1.62 -12.04
CA GLY A 325 -15.34 -0.61 -11.45
C GLY A 325 -15.74 -0.94 -10.01
N PHE A 326 -16.53 -0.06 -9.44
CA PHE A 326 -17.13 -0.19 -8.12
C PHE A 326 -18.64 -0.04 -8.18
N LEU A 327 -19.32 -0.73 -7.28
CA LEU A 327 -20.69 -0.46 -6.90
C LEU A 327 -20.67 -0.01 -5.43
N ALA A 328 -21.33 1.11 -5.13
CA ALA A 328 -21.24 1.75 -3.83
C ALA A 328 -22.59 1.88 -3.08
N ASP A 329 -23.66 1.29 -3.58
CA ASP A 329 -24.97 1.35 -2.93
C ASP A 329 -24.98 0.67 -1.55
N GLU A 330 -24.17 -0.39 -1.40
CA GLU A 330 -24.11 -1.20 -0.19
C GLU A 330 -22.96 -0.80 0.76
N VAL A 331 -22.28 0.30 0.52
CA VAL A 331 -21.19 0.78 1.42
C VAL A 331 -21.73 1.33 2.73
N LYS A 332 -23.00 1.73 2.79
CA LYS A 332 -23.61 2.18 4.04
C LYS A 332 -23.89 1.00 4.96
N ASN A 333 -23.50 1.19 6.21
CA ASN A 333 -23.86 0.26 7.26
C ASN A 333 -25.37 0.03 7.34
N ASN A 334 -25.76 -1.23 7.36
CA ASN A 334 -27.15 -1.64 7.63
C ASN A 334 -27.18 -2.79 8.65
N PRO A 335 -27.21 -2.49 9.96
CA PRO A 335 -27.23 -3.52 11.00
C PRO A 335 -28.39 -4.51 10.89
N LYS A 336 -29.52 -4.10 10.32
CA LYS A 336 -30.69 -4.98 10.09
C LYS A 336 -30.41 -6.10 9.07
N ARG A 337 -29.45 -5.91 8.18
CA ARG A 337 -29.00 -6.91 7.22
C ARG A 337 -27.84 -7.79 7.73
N GLY A 338 -27.36 -7.53 8.96
CA GLY A 338 -26.30 -8.31 9.60
C GLY A 338 -24.91 -8.12 9.02
N PHE A 339 -24.64 -7.03 8.28
CA PHE A 339 -23.31 -6.72 7.76
C PHE A 339 -22.95 -5.24 7.92
N VAL A 340 -21.68 -4.99 7.91
CA VAL A 340 -21.05 -3.66 7.81
C VAL A 340 -20.72 -3.46 6.34
N GLY A 341 -21.17 -2.40 5.71
CA GLY A 341 -21.09 -2.19 4.26
C GLY A 341 -19.76 -2.48 3.59
N GLY A 342 -19.76 -2.58 2.29
CA GLY A 342 -18.61 -2.90 1.45
C GLY A 342 -18.72 -2.31 0.05
N TYR A 343 -17.61 -2.39 -0.71
CA TYR A 343 -17.57 -2.08 -2.14
C TYR A 343 -17.62 -3.35 -2.97
N TYR A 344 -18.30 -3.30 -4.10
CA TYR A 344 -18.42 -4.41 -5.05
C TYR A 344 -17.86 -4.01 -6.41
#